data_383535cb1b85364de9ad41e409d4e220
#
_entry.id   383535cb1b85364de9ad41e409d4e220
#
_cell.length_a   1.000
_cell.length_b   1.000
_cell.length_c   1.000
_cell.angle_alpha   90.00
_cell.angle_beta   90.00
_cell.angle_gamma   90.00
#
_symmetry.space_group_name_H-M   'P 1'
#
loop_
_entity.id
_entity.type
_entity.pdbx_description
1 polymer ?
#
loop_
_entity_poly.entity_id
_entity_poly.type
_entity_poly.pdbx_seq_one_letter_code
_entity_poly.pdbx_strand_id
1 'polypeptide(L)'
;MTTTTSHYTGEERSKRIFAIVGASSGNLVEWFDFYVYAFCAIYFAPAFFPSDDPTVQLLNTAGVFAAGFLMRPIGGWLFGRVADKHGRKNSMMISVLMMCAGSLVIAFLPTYKDIGAWAPALLLVARLFQGLSVGGEYGTTATYMSEVALKGQRGFFASFQYVTLIGGQLLAVLVVVILQQLLTEEELRAWGWRIPFVIGAIAAVISLLLRRTLKETTSKEIREDKDAGSIVALFRDHGKAFVTVLGYTAGGSLIFYTFTTYMQKYLVNTVGMHAKTSSYIMTGALFLYMCMQPLFGMLADKIGRRNSMLWFAGLGTLFTVPILLTLKTVTSPFLAFVLITLALAIVSFYTSISGLVKAEMFPPQVRALGVGLAYAVANAVFGGSAEVVALSLKSIGMENTFYWYVTAMMAVAFLFSLRLPKQAAYLHHDL
;
A
#
# COMPACT_ATOMS: atom_id res chain seq x y z
N MET A 1 7.72 -36.19 14.63
CA MET A 1 6.62 -35.22 14.59
C MET A 1 6.06 -35.26 13.19
N THR A 2 4.97 -35.96 13.00
CA THR A 2 4.27 -36.13 11.74
C THR A 2 3.62 -34.79 11.38
N THR A 3 4.14 -34.12 10.37
CA THR A 3 3.48 -32.98 9.73
C THR A 3 2.18 -33.50 9.10
N THR A 4 1.07 -33.29 9.79
CA THR A 4 -0.25 -33.44 9.19
C THR A 4 -0.39 -32.33 8.12
N THR A 5 -0.03 -32.69 6.90
CA THR A 5 -0.41 -31.92 5.72
C THR A 5 -1.93 -32.00 5.64
N SER A 6 -2.63 -30.91 5.97
CA SER A 6 -4.07 -30.82 5.74
C SER A 6 -4.30 -30.92 4.23
N HIS A 7 -4.81 -32.05 3.78
CA HIS A 7 -5.13 -32.26 2.37
C HIS A 7 -6.44 -31.54 2.06
N TYR A 8 -6.33 -30.34 1.44
CA TYR A 8 -7.49 -29.68 0.85
C TYR A 8 -7.94 -30.43 -0.39
N THR A 9 -9.25 -30.55 -0.59
CA THR A 9 -9.79 -31.04 -1.86
C THR A 9 -9.44 -30.05 -2.98
N GLY A 10 -9.41 -30.51 -4.22
CA GLY A 10 -9.15 -29.62 -5.38
C GLY A 10 -10.14 -28.47 -5.46
N GLU A 11 -11.40 -28.72 -5.10
CA GLU A 11 -12.44 -27.67 -5.08
C GLU A 11 -12.19 -26.64 -3.97
N GLU A 12 -11.86 -27.06 -2.77
CA GLU A 12 -11.53 -26.16 -1.65
C GLU A 12 -10.32 -25.29 -1.98
N ARG A 13 -9.27 -25.88 -2.55
CA ARG A 13 -8.07 -25.17 -2.98
C ARG A 13 -8.42 -24.11 -4.03
N SER A 14 -9.21 -24.46 -5.03
CA SER A 14 -9.64 -23.55 -6.08
C SER A 14 -10.45 -22.37 -5.52
N LYS A 15 -11.37 -22.64 -4.60
CA LYS A 15 -12.16 -21.60 -3.93
C LYS A 15 -11.30 -20.63 -3.12
N ARG A 16 -10.30 -21.14 -2.41
CA ARG A 16 -9.39 -20.29 -1.63
C ARG A 16 -8.49 -19.44 -2.52
N ILE A 17 -7.99 -19.98 -3.62
CA ILE A 17 -7.20 -19.22 -4.60
C ILE A 17 -8.06 -18.12 -5.22
N PHE A 18 -9.29 -18.43 -5.61
CA PHE A 18 -10.23 -17.43 -6.13
C PHE A 18 -10.51 -16.32 -5.10
N ALA A 19 -10.65 -16.68 -3.82
CA ALA A 19 -10.82 -15.72 -2.74
C ALA A 19 -9.61 -14.78 -2.60
N ILE A 20 -8.39 -15.29 -2.73
CA ILE A 20 -7.17 -14.48 -2.72
C ILE A 20 -7.16 -13.48 -3.90
N VAL A 21 -7.50 -13.96 -5.10
CA VAL A 21 -7.59 -13.10 -6.30
C VAL A 21 -8.62 -12.00 -6.10
N GLY A 22 -9.83 -12.34 -5.64
CA GLY A 22 -10.90 -11.38 -5.40
C GLY A 22 -10.55 -10.35 -4.33
N ALA A 23 -9.96 -10.79 -3.23
CA ALA A 23 -9.54 -9.90 -2.14
C ALA A 23 -8.41 -8.97 -2.58
N SER A 24 -7.38 -9.49 -3.24
CA SER A 24 -6.21 -8.70 -3.66
C SER A 24 -6.51 -7.73 -4.81
N SER A 25 -7.57 -7.97 -5.59
CA SER A 25 -7.95 -7.10 -6.69
C SER A 25 -8.24 -5.65 -6.26
N GLY A 26 -8.75 -5.46 -5.05
CA GLY A 26 -8.99 -4.13 -4.49
C GLY A 26 -7.72 -3.31 -4.28
N ASN A 27 -6.62 -3.94 -3.87
CA ASN A 27 -5.33 -3.27 -3.76
C ASN A 27 -4.84 -2.75 -5.11
N LEU A 28 -5.03 -3.53 -6.17
CA LEU A 28 -4.65 -3.11 -7.51
C LEU A 28 -5.42 -1.86 -7.93
N VAL A 29 -6.74 -1.85 -7.70
CA VAL A 29 -7.60 -0.70 -8.00
C VAL A 29 -7.18 0.54 -7.22
N GLU A 30 -6.94 0.38 -5.92
CA GLU A 30 -6.54 1.46 -5.01
C GLU A 30 -5.23 2.12 -5.47
N TRP A 31 -4.19 1.33 -5.70
CA TRP A 31 -2.89 1.86 -6.09
C TRP A 31 -2.86 2.35 -7.53
N PHE A 32 -3.65 1.76 -8.40
CA PHE A 32 -3.89 2.29 -9.74
C PHE A 32 -4.46 3.71 -9.67
N ASP A 33 -5.52 3.90 -8.89
CA ASP A 33 -6.19 5.20 -8.75
C ASP A 33 -5.27 6.25 -8.10
N PHE A 34 -4.51 5.85 -7.09
CA PHE A 34 -3.53 6.70 -6.43
C PHE A 34 -2.50 7.25 -7.42
N TYR A 35 -1.89 6.39 -8.22
CA TYR A 35 -0.87 6.82 -9.17
C TYR A 35 -1.45 7.52 -10.39
N VAL A 36 -2.62 7.15 -10.85
CA VAL A 36 -3.33 7.85 -11.93
C VAL A 36 -3.59 9.30 -11.55
N TYR A 37 -4.07 9.56 -10.36
CA TYR A 37 -4.25 10.93 -9.87
C TYR A 37 -2.93 11.71 -9.91
N ALA A 38 -1.88 11.14 -9.37
CA ALA A 38 -0.57 11.78 -9.33
C ALA A 38 -0.01 12.06 -10.75
N PHE A 39 -0.09 11.09 -11.65
CA PHE A 39 0.45 11.25 -13.02
C PHE A 39 -0.40 12.16 -13.90
N CYS A 40 -1.71 12.18 -13.73
CA CYS A 40 -2.61 13.00 -14.52
C CYS A 40 -2.77 14.43 -13.99
N ALA A 41 -2.23 14.74 -12.82
CA ALA A 41 -2.37 16.05 -12.17
C ALA A 41 -1.94 17.21 -13.08
N ILE A 42 -0.86 17.04 -13.83
CA ILE A 42 -0.37 18.08 -14.77
C ILE A 42 -1.40 18.41 -15.87
N TYR A 43 -2.26 17.47 -16.22
CA TYR A 43 -3.27 17.64 -17.24
C TYR A 43 -4.57 18.23 -16.69
N PHE A 44 -5.02 17.81 -15.50
CA PHE A 44 -6.31 18.25 -14.97
C PHE A 44 -6.22 19.42 -13.97
N ALA A 45 -5.06 19.73 -13.41
CA ALA A 45 -4.91 20.81 -12.44
C ALA A 45 -5.44 22.15 -12.96
N PRO A 46 -5.17 22.57 -14.23
CA PRO A 46 -5.72 23.81 -14.75
C PRO A 46 -7.25 23.82 -14.85
N ALA A 47 -7.87 22.66 -15.03
CA ALA A 47 -9.33 22.54 -15.16
C ALA A 47 -10.05 22.79 -13.82
N PHE A 48 -9.43 22.49 -12.70
CA PHE A 48 -10.01 22.63 -11.36
C PHE A 48 -9.48 23.83 -10.57
N PHE A 49 -8.26 24.26 -10.83
CA PHE A 49 -7.59 25.31 -10.08
C PHE A 49 -7.08 26.38 -11.06
N PRO A 50 -7.97 27.25 -11.57
CA PRO A 50 -7.55 28.29 -12.50
C PRO A 50 -6.58 29.25 -11.81
N SER A 51 -5.40 29.41 -12.38
CA SER A 51 -4.36 30.33 -11.96
C SER A 51 -3.44 30.58 -13.14
N ASP A 52 -2.83 31.77 -13.18
CA ASP A 52 -1.80 32.09 -14.17
C ASP A 52 -0.46 31.41 -13.84
N ASP A 53 -0.32 30.89 -12.61
CA ASP A 53 0.88 30.20 -12.14
C ASP A 53 0.66 28.67 -12.09
N PRO A 54 1.33 27.87 -12.97
CA PRO A 54 1.24 26.41 -12.94
C PRO A 54 1.68 25.79 -11.62
N THR A 55 2.60 26.42 -10.90
CA THR A 55 3.04 25.92 -9.59
C THR A 55 1.92 25.99 -8.56
N VAL A 56 1.13 27.06 -8.55
CA VAL A 56 -0.04 27.19 -7.67
C VAL A 56 -1.09 26.11 -7.98
N GLN A 57 -1.33 25.83 -9.26
CA GLN A 57 -2.25 24.79 -9.69
C GLN A 57 -1.83 23.40 -9.17
N LEU A 58 -0.56 23.05 -9.31
CA LEU A 58 -0.02 21.79 -8.85
C LEU A 58 -0.01 21.69 -7.31
N LEU A 59 0.29 22.79 -6.62
CA LEU A 59 0.23 22.84 -5.16
C LEU A 59 -1.20 22.59 -4.63
N ASN A 60 -2.20 23.18 -5.25
CA ASN A 60 -3.59 22.96 -4.88
C ASN A 60 -4.02 21.51 -5.14
N THR A 61 -3.61 20.95 -6.25
CA THR A 61 -3.86 19.53 -6.57
C THR A 61 -3.18 18.59 -5.57
N ALA A 62 -1.93 18.90 -5.20
CA ALA A 62 -1.20 18.14 -4.17
C ALA A 62 -1.84 18.30 -2.79
N GLY A 63 -2.40 19.47 -2.48
CA GLY A 63 -3.14 19.70 -1.23
C GLY A 63 -4.39 18.85 -1.11
N VAL A 64 -5.15 18.73 -2.18
CA VAL A 64 -6.32 17.82 -2.24
C VAL A 64 -5.90 16.36 -2.06
N PHE A 65 -4.81 15.97 -2.69
CA PHE A 65 -4.24 14.64 -2.53
C PHE A 65 -3.83 14.37 -1.07
N ALA A 66 -3.11 15.30 -0.46
CA ALA A 66 -2.67 15.20 0.93
C ALA A 66 -3.85 15.12 1.91
N ALA A 67 -4.90 15.90 1.68
CA ALA A 67 -6.12 15.85 2.49
C ALA A 67 -6.77 14.46 2.43
N GLY A 68 -6.86 13.85 1.25
CA GLY A 68 -7.33 12.48 1.09
C GLY A 68 -6.44 11.48 1.83
N PHE A 69 -5.14 11.69 1.85
CA PHE A 69 -4.19 10.84 2.56
C PHE A 69 -4.38 10.88 4.07
N LEU A 70 -4.70 12.05 4.65
CA LEU A 70 -4.98 12.21 6.07
C LEU A 70 -6.21 11.44 6.54
N MET A 71 -7.11 11.08 5.64
CA MET A 71 -8.29 10.27 5.96
C MET A 71 -7.98 8.79 6.16
N ARG A 72 -6.78 8.31 5.82
CA ARG A 72 -6.41 6.89 5.93
C ARG A 72 -6.51 6.33 7.35
N PRO A 73 -6.00 6.99 8.41
CA PRO A 73 -6.17 6.49 9.78
C PRO A 73 -7.64 6.37 10.20
N ILE A 74 -8.48 7.32 9.81
CA ILE A 74 -9.92 7.29 10.07
C ILE A 74 -10.56 6.11 9.32
N GLY A 75 -10.19 5.90 8.06
CA GLY A 75 -10.64 4.76 7.26
C GLY A 75 -10.18 3.43 7.85
N GLY A 76 -8.94 3.34 8.31
CA GLY A 76 -8.42 2.14 8.97
C GLY A 76 -9.20 1.77 10.22
N TRP A 77 -9.54 2.75 11.04
CA TRP A 77 -10.40 2.55 12.20
C TRP A 77 -11.82 2.14 11.81
N LEU A 78 -12.47 2.91 10.94
CA LEU A 78 -13.87 2.71 10.57
C LEU A 78 -14.09 1.35 9.88
N PHE A 79 -13.31 1.04 8.86
CA PHE A 79 -13.45 -0.21 8.11
C PHE A 79 -12.92 -1.41 8.89
N GLY A 80 -11.91 -1.22 9.74
CA GLY A 80 -11.48 -2.25 10.67
C GLY A 80 -12.59 -2.66 11.61
N ARG A 81 -13.30 -1.68 12.18
CA ARG A 81 -14.47 -1.92 13.01
C ARG A 81 -15.60 -2.61 12.24
N VAL A 82 -15.90 -2.14 11.05
CA VAL A 82 -16.93 -2.78 10.19
C VAL A 82 -16.55 -4.23 9.88
N ALA A 83 -15.29 -4.49 9.54
CA ALA A 83 -14.82 -5.83 9.22
C ALA A 83 -14.90 -6.78 10.42
N ASP A 84 -14.54 -6.32 11.61
CA ASP A 84 -14.59 -7.15 12.82
C ASP A 84 -16.03 -7.35 13.33
N LYS A 85 -16.91 -6.38 13.18
CA LYS A 85 -18.27 -6.41 13.71
C LYS A 85 -19.31 -6.92 12.71
N HIS A 86 -19.14 -6.61 11.43
CA HIS A 86 -20.11 -6.92 10.37
C HIS A 86 -19.58 -7.88 9.31
N GLY A 87 -18.32 -8.31 9.42
CA GLY A 87 -17.68 -9.26 8.53
C GLY A 87 -16.70 -8.63 7.56
N ARG A 88 -15.64 -9.37 7.23
CA ARG A 88 -14.59 -8.94 6.32
C ARG A 88 -15.14 -8.67 4.92
N LYS A 89 -16.00 -9.56 4.45
CA LYS A 89 -16.61 -9.44 3.12
C LYS A 89 -17.38 -8.13 2.96
N ASN A 90 -18.25 -7.78 3.91
CA ASN A 90 -19.03 -6.55 3.87
C ASN A 90 -18.15 -5.30 3.84
N SER A 91 -17.10 -5.28 4.65
CA SER A 91 -16.13 -4.19 4.68
C SER A 91 -15.42 -4.04 3.32
N MET A 92 -14.95 -5.15 2.73
CA MET A 92 -14.31 -5.14 1.41
C MET A 92 -15.27 -4.69 0.30
N MET A 93 -16.53 -5.10 0.36
CA MET A 93 -17.55 -4.70 -0.62
C MET A 93 -17.81 -3.19 -0.55
N ILE A 94 -17.98 -2.65 0.66
CA ILE A 94 -18.24 -1.23 0.87
C ILE A 94 -17.04 -0.39 0.42
N SER A 95 -15.82 -0.80 0.76
CA SER A 95 -14.61 -0.06 0.41
C SER A 95 -14.41 0.02 -1.11
N VAL A 96 -14.58 -1.07 -1.83
CA VAL A 96 -14.43 -1.05 -3.29
C VAL A 96 -15.57 -0.31 -3.99
N LEU A 97 -16.77 -0.36 -3.43
CA LEU A 97 -17.90 0.43 -3.93
C LEU A 97 -17.66 1.94 -3.78
N MET A 98 -17.12 2.37 -2.64
CA MET A 98 -16.73 3.76 -2.40
C MET A 98 -15.63 4.20 -3.37
N MET A 99 -14.66 3.33 -3.64
CA MET A 99 -13.59 3.57 -4.62
C MET A 99 -14.17 3.79 -6.02
N CYS A 100 -15.07 2.92 -6.44
CA CYS A 100 -15.77 3.04 -7.71
C CYS A 100 -16.54 4.37 -7.82
N ALA A 101 -17.32 4.69 -6.81
CA ALA A 101 -18.09 5.93 -6.77
C ALA A 101 -17.19 7.17 -6.84
N GLY A 102 -16.09 7.18 -6.09
CA GLY A 102 -15.13 8.28 -6.11
C GLY A 102 -14.46 8.44 -7.47
N SER A 103 -14.04 7.35 -8.10
CA SER A 103 -13.43 7.38 -9.44
C SER A 103 -14.42 7.86 -10.51
N LEU A 104 -15.67 7.43 -10.45
CA LEU A 104 -16.71 7.90 -11.37
C LEU A 104 -17.01 9.39 -11.20
N VAL A 105 -17.11 9.86 -9.96
CA VAL A 105 -17.32 11.29 -9.68
C VAL A 105 -16.19 12.12 -10.28
N ILE A 106 -14.94 11.72 -10.09
CA ILE A 106 -13.78 12.45 -10.64
C ILE A 106 -13.79 12.38 -12.17
N ALA A 107 -14.09 11.22 -12.76
CA ALA A 107 -14.12 11.02 -14.21
C ALA A 107 -15.12 11.93 -14.92
N PHE A 108 -16.26 12.20 -14.29
CA PHE A 108 -17.36 12.99 -14.88
C PHE A 108 -17.55 14.34 -14.19
N LEU A 109 -16.64 14.73 -13.31
CA LEU A 109 -16.76 15.99 -12.58
C LEU A 109 -16.66 17.18 -13.53
N PRO A 110 -17.65 18.12 -13.50
CA PRO A 110 -17.54 19.36 -14.24
C PRO A 110 -16.35 20.21 -13.80
N THR A 111 -15.77 20.97 -14.72
CA THR A 111 -14.60 21.80 -14.45
C THR A 111 -14.98 23.12 -13.79
N TYR A 112 -13.98 23.88 -13.34
CA TYR A 112 -14.19 25.22 -12.78
C TYR A 112 -14.92 26.15 -13.74
N LYS A 113 -14.67 26.02 -15.05
CA LYS A 113 -15.34 26.80 -16.10
C LYS A 113 -16.86 26.55 -16.11
N ASP A 114 -17.29 25.34 -15.77
CA ASP A 114 -18.71 24.96 -15.81
C ASP A 114 -19.45 25.30 -14.51
N ILE A 115 -18.86 25.02 -13.34
CA ILE A 115 -19.52 25.13 -12.04
C ILE A 115 -18.77 25.99 -11.01
N GLY A 116 -17.69 26.64 -11.41
CA GLY A 116 -16.94 27.52 -10.53
C GLY A 116 -16.26 26.80 -9.37
N ALA A 117 -16.27 27.42 -8.20
CA ALA A 117 -15.62 26.89 -6.99
C ALA A 117 -16.18 25.56 -6.50
N TRP A 118 -17.34 25.12 -6.97
CA TRP A 118 -17.86 23.79 -6.67
C TRP A 118 -17.01 22.67 -7.27
N ALA A 119 -16.29 22.93 -8.37
CA ALA A 119 -15.45 21.90 -8.99
C ALA A 119 -14.30 21.44 -8.07
N PRO A 120 -13.43 22.33 -7.55
CA PRO A 120 -12.40 21.92 -6.59
C PRO A 120 -12.99 21.41 -5.28
N ALA A 121 -14.13 21.94 -4.82
CA ALA A 121 -14.80 21.46 -3.62
C ALA A 121 -15.28 20.02 -3.75
N LEU A 122 -15.91 19.67 -4.87
CA LEU A 122 -16.36 18.32 -5.16
C LEU A 122 -15.19 17.36 -5.39
N LEU A 123 -14.11 17.83 -6.00
CA LEU A 123 -12.87 17.05 -6.14
C LEU A 123 -12.31 16.69 -4.77
N LEU A 124 -12.25 17.67 -3.86
CA LEU A 124 -11.80 17.44 -2.48
C LEU A 124 -12.69 16.41 -1.77
N VAL A 125 -14.02 16.55 -1.86
CA VAL A 125 -14.96 15.61 -1.24
C VAL A 125 -14.76 14.20 -1.80
N ALA A 126 -14.62 14.06 -3.11
CA ALA A 126 -14.36 12.77 -3.74
C ALA A 126 -13.05 12.14 -3.24
N ARG A 127 -12.00 12.93 -3.11
CA ARG A 127 -10.70 12.45 -2.60
C ARG A 127 -10.73 12.09 -1.12
N LEU A 128 -11.43 12.84 -0.30
CA LEU A 128 -11.64 12.49 1.11
C LEU A 128 -12.40 11.16 1.23
N PHE A 129 -13.42 10.99 0.43
CA PHE A 129 -14.22 9.76 0.37
C PHE A 129 -13.37 8.55 -0.07
N GLN A 130 -12.57 8.71 -1.10
CA GLN A 130 -11.62 7.68 -1.55
C GLN A 130 -10.55 7.40 -0.49
N GLY A 131 -10.06 8.42 0.22
CA GLY A 131 -9.08 8.28 1.29
C GLY A 131 -9.60 7.41 2.44
N LEU A 132 -10.87 7.54 2.81
CA LEU A 132 -11.52 6.64 3.77
C LEU A 132 -11.50 5.18 3.29
N SER A 133 -11.87 4.96 2.04
CA SER A 133 -11.90 3.65 1.41
C SER A 133 -10.51 2.99 1.42
N VAL A 134 -9.51 3.74 0.97
CA VAL A 134 -8.11 3.32 0.89
C VAL A 134 -7.57 2.94 2.28
N GLY A 135 -7.84 3.75 3.30
CA GLY A 135 -7.42 3.46 4.67
C GLY A 135 -7.94 2.15 5.20
N GLY A 136 -9.17 1.78 4.83
CA GLY A 136 -9.79 0.52 5.25
C GLY A 136 -9.38 -0.70 4.43
N GLU A 137 -9.04 -0.50 3.17
CA GLU A 137 -8.78 -1.60 2.22
C GLU A 137 -7.61 -2.48 2.67
N TYR A 138 -6.49 -1.89 3.04
CA TYR A 138 -5.30 -2.66 3.42
C TYR A 138 -5.57 -3.61 4.59
N GLY A 139 -6.09 -3.09 5.69
CA GLY A 139 -6.29 -3.88 6.92
C GLY A 139 -7.31 -4.99 6.75
N THR A 140 -8.42 -4.70 6.12
CA THR A 140 -9.49 -5.66 5.87
C THR A 140 -9.03 -6.75 4.90
N THR A 141 -8.40 -6.37 3.81
CA THR A 141 -7.91 -7.30 2.80
C THR A 141 -6.80 -8.18 3.35
N ALA A 142 -5.83 -7.60 4.07
CA ALA A 142 -4.76 -8.36 4.71
C ALA A 142 -5.31 -9.40 5.69
N THR A 143 -6.29 -9.01 6.49
CA THR A 143 -6.96 -9.89 7.44
C THR A 143 -7.68 -11.04 6.73
N TYR A 144 -8.48 -10.72 5.72
CA TYR A 144 -9.22 -11.73 4.95
C TYR A 144 -8.28 -12.71 4.24
N MET A 145 -7.25 -12.20 3.56
CA MET A 145 -6.29 -13.04 2.84
C MET A 145 -5.54 -13.98 3.79
N SER A 146 -5.18 -13.50 4.98
CA SER A 146 -4.52 -14.31 5.99
C SER A 146 -5.41 -15.41 6.53
N GLU A 147 -6.70 -15.13 6.72
CA GLU A 147 -7.68 -16.08 7.22
C GLU A 147 -8.07 -17.16 6.20
N VAL A 148 -8.12 -16.80 4.91
CA VAL A 148 -8.57 -17.69 3.83
C VAL A 148 -7.42 -18.48 3.20
N ALA A 149 -6.18 -18.09 3.39
CA ALA A 149 -5.01 -18.69 2.76
C ALA A 149 -4.87 -20.18 3.14
N LEU A 150 -4.25 -20.94 2.24
CA LEU A 150 -3.95 -22.36 2.46
C LEU A 150 -2.91 -22.50 3.58
N LYS A 151 -3.19 -23.37 4.54
CA LYS A 151 -2.30 -23.68 5.65
C LYS A 151 -0.94 -24.20 5.14
N GLY A 152 0.15 -23.68 5.70
CA GLY A 152 1.50 -24.00 5.26
C GLY A 152 2.01 -23.17 4.09
N GLN A 153 1.12 -22.46 3.40
CA GLN A 153 1.45 -21.57 2.27
C GLN A 153 0.92 -20.14 2.48
N ARG A 154 0.65 -19.78 3.73
CA ARG A 154 0.08 -18.45 4.05
C ARG A 154 0.98 -17.30 3.61
N GLY A 155 2.28 -17.43 3.76
CA GLY A 155 3.23 -16.40 3.29
C GLY A 155 3.21 -16.22 1.78
N PHE A 156 3.16 -17.32 1.03
CA PHE A 156 3.03 -17.26 -0.42
C PHE A 156 1.76 -16.53 -0.85
N PHE A 157 0.61 -16.90 -0.30
CA PHE A 157 -0.66 -16.28 -0.67
C PHE A 157 -0.78 -14.84 -0.16
N ALA A 158 -0.25 -14.53 1.01
CA ALA A 158 -0.23 -13.17 1.54
C ALA A 158 0.61 -12.22 0.68
N SER A 159 1.63 -12.72 -0.01
CA SER A 159 2.50 -11.93 -0.88
C SER A 159 1.75 -11.25 -2.02
N PHE A 160 0.60 -11.80 -2.44
CA PHE A 160 -0.20 -11.23 -3.52
C PHE A 160 -0.83 -9.90 -3.18
N GLN A 161 -0.89 -9.52 -1.92
CA GLN A 161 -1.28 -8.16 -1.53
C GLN A 161 -0.31 -7.12 -2.11
N TYR A 162 0.99 -7.34 -1.98
CA TYR A 162 1.99 -6.44 -2.56
C TYR A 162 2.22 -6.67 -4.06
N VAL A 163 2.01 -7.88 -4.57
CA VAL A 163 1.99 -8.11 -6.03
C VAL A 163 0.95 -7.20 -6.70
N THR A 164 -0.27 -7.18 -6.18
CA THR A 164 -1.34 -6.34 -6.73
C THR A 164 -1.14 -4.86 -6.47
N LEU A 165 -0.57 -4.50 -5.31
CA LEU A 165 -0.21 -3.13 -4.98
C LEU A 165 0.79 -2.57 -6.00
N ILE A 166 1.89 -3.26 -6.23
CA ILE A 166 2.93 -2.87 -7.19
C ILE A 166 2.40 -2.97 -8.63
N GLY A 167 1.60 -4.00 -8.90
CA GLY A 167 0.94 -4.18 -10.19
C GLY A 167 0.00 -3.04 -10.56
N GLY A 168 -0.72 -2.50 -9.58
CA GLY A 168 -1.57 -1.32 -9.78
C GLY A 168 -0.77 -0.09 -10.18
N GLN A 169 0.37 0.12 -9.54
CA GLN A 169 1.30 1.19 -9.87
C GLN A 169 1.83 1.06 -11.30
N LEU A 170 2.31 -0.12 -11.66
CA LEU A 170 2.84 -0.39 -13.02
C LEU A 170 1.75 -0.25 -14.07
N LEU A 171 0.52 -0.70 -13.78
CA LEU A 171 -0.61 -0.56 -14.69
C LEU A 171 -0.98 0.92 -14.92
N ALA A 172 -0.91 1.74 -13.87
CA ALA A 172 -1.16 3.18 -13.98
C ALA A 172 -0.14 3.84 -14.93
N VAL A 173 1.14 3.52 -14.78
CA VAL A 173 2.20 4.00 -15.69
C VAL A 173 1.89 3.58 -17.12
N LEU A 174 1.56 2.31 -17.33
CA LEU A 174 1.26 1.77 -18.66
C LEU A 174 0.09 2.49 -19.32
N VAL A 175 -1.01 2.70 -18.59
CA VAL A 175 -2.20 3.40 -19.12
C VAL A 175 -1.85 4.83 -19.50
N VAL A 176 -1.12 5.56 -18.66
CA VAL A 176 -0.73 6.95 -18.95
C VAL A 176 0.19 7.02 -20.17
N VAL A 177 1.16 6.12 -20.27
CA VAL A 177 2.07 6.06 -21.42
C VAL A 177 1.31 5.78 -22.72
N ILE A 178 0.38 4.82 -22.70
CA ILE A 178 -0.46 4.51 -23.87
C ILE A 178 -1.27 5.73 -24.29
N LEU A 179 -1.89 6.43 -23.35
CA LEU A 179 -2.66 7.64 -23.65
C LEU A 179 -1.78 8.76 -24.22
N GLN A 180 -0.57 8.93 -23.71
CA GLN A 180 0.40 9.90 -24.25
C GLN A 180 0.81 9.58 -25.68
N GLN A 181 0.80 8.32 -26.08
CA GLN A 181 1.07 7.91 -27.48
C GLN A 181 -0.13 8.12 -28.40
N LEU A 182 -1.34 7.96 -27.89
CA LEU A 182 -2.56 8.02 -28.67
C LEU A 182 -3.18 9.41 -28.76
N LEU A 183 -2.98 10.23 -27.74
CA LEU A 183 -3.59 11.56 -27.62
C LEU A 183 -2.51 12.66 -27.58
N THR A 184 -2.87 13.83 -28.10
CA THR A 184 -2.03 15.01 -27.97
C THR A 184 -2.13 15.58 -26.54
N GLU A 185 -1.18 16.42 -26.17
CA GLU A 185 -1.19 17.09 -24.87
C GLU A 185 -2.44 17.94 -24.69
N GLU A 186 -2.91 18.61 -25.76
CA GLU A 186 -4.14 19.41 -25.76
C GLU A 186 -5.37 18.54 -25.48
N GLU A 187 -5.44 17.37 -26.12
CA GLU A 187 -6.52 16.41 -25.90
C GLU A 187 -6.49 15.83 -24.48
N LEU A 188 -5.32 15.54 -23.96
CA LEU A 188 -5.15 15.06 -22.57
C LEU A 188 -5.62 16.12 -21.57
N ARG A 189 -5.32 17.38 -21.78
CA ARG A 189 -5.78 18.49 -20.91
C ARG A 189 -7.27 18.76 -21.02
N ALA A 190 -7.83 18.59 -22.23
CA ALA A 190 -9.23 18.88 -22.47
C ALA A 190 -10.16 17.79 -21.90
N TRP A 191 -9.86 16.54 -22.14
CA TRP A 191 -10.74 15.40 -21.77
C TRP A 191 -10.00 14.09 -21.51
N GLY A 192 -8.83 13.90 -22.08
CA GLY A 192 -8.10 12.62 -22.02
C GLY A 192 -7.73 12.20 -20.60
N TRP A 193 -7.53 13.12 -19.69
CA TRP A 193 -7.23 12.84 -18.29
C TRP A 193 -8.37 12.11 -17.55
N ARG A 194 -9.59 12.14 -18.11
CA ARG A 194 -10.76 11.44 -17.54
C ARG A 194 -10.72 9.95 -17.78
N ILE A 195 -10.07 9.50 -18.85
CA ILE A 195 -10.02 8.09 -19.26
C ILE A 195 -9.43 7.18 -18.19
N PRO A 196 -8.28 7.50 -17.56
CA PRO A 196 -7.75 6.64 -16.49
C PRO A 196 -8.69 6.48 -15.30
N PHE A 197 -9.47 7.49 -14.96
CA PHE A 197 -10.46 7.40 -13.87
C PHE A 197 -11.65 6.53 -14.25
N VAL A 198 -12.08 6.54 -15.51
CA VAL A 198 -13.08 5.60 -16.02
C VAL A 198 -12.57 4.17 -15.99
N ILE A 199 -11.31 3.95 -16.39
CA ILE A 199 -10.65 2.64 -16.29
C ILE A 199 -10.60 2.17 -14.85
N GLY A 200 -10.23 3.06 -13.92
CA GLY A 200 -10.23 2.78 -12.48
C GLY A 200 -11.62 2.38 -11.96
N ALA A 201 -12.65 3.07 -12.38
CA ALA A 201 -14.03 2.74 -12.03
C ALA A 201 -14.47 1.37 -12.58
N ILE A 202 -14.13 1.05 -13.82
CA ILE A 202 -14.39 -0.27 -14.44
C ILE A 202 -13.64 -1.36 -13.65
N ALA A 203 -12.37 -1.15 -13.33
CA ALA A 203 -11.60 -2.08 -12.53
C ALA A 203 -12.21 -2.29 -11.14
N ALA A 204 -12.72 -1.23 -10.51
CA ALA A 204 -13.42 -1.32 -9.24
C ALA A 204 -14.73 -2.13 -9.33
N VAL A 205 -15.48 -1.99 -10.41
CA VAL A 205 -16.68 -2.81 -10.66
C VAL A 205 -16.31 -4.28 -10.83
N ILE A 206 -15.25 -4.58 -11.57
CA ILE A 206 -14.75 -5.95 -11.72
C ILE A 206 -14.35 -6.53 -10.36
N SER A 207 -13.63 -5.76 -9.54
CA SER A 207 -13.27 -6.17 -8.19
C SER A 207 -14.50 -6.42 -7.31
N LEU A 208 -15.51 -5.57 -7.40
CA LEU A 208 -16.79 -5.74 -6.70
C LEU A 208 -17.48 -7.05 -7.07
N LEU A 209 -17.53 -7.37 -8.37
CA LEU A 209 -18.11 -8.60 -8.86
C LEU A 209 -17.33 -9.84 -8.39
N LEU A 210 -15.99 -9.78 -8.38
CA LEU A 210 -15.16 -10.86 -7.86
C LEU A 210 -15.38 -11.05 -6.35
N ARG A 211 -15.50 -9.98 -5.60
CA ARG A 211 -15.72 -10.03 -4.14
C ARG A 211 -17.12 -10.47 -3.75
N ARG A 212 -18.10 -10.27 -4.60
CA ARG A 212 -19.51 -10.60 -4.30
C ARG A 212 -19.73 -12.07 -3.96
N THR A 213 -18.97 -12.95 -4.56
CA THR A 213 -19.09 -14.40 -4.38
C THR A 213 -18.21 -14.96 -3.27
N LEU A 214 -17.40 -14.13 -2.61
CA LEU A 214 -16.51 -14.58 -1.54
C LEU A 214 -17.30 -14.96 -0.29
N LYS A 215 -16.80 -15.97 0.44
CA LYS A 215 -17.37 -16.39 1.70
C LYS A 215 -16.78 -15.60 2.86
N GLU A 216 -17.62 -15.27 3.85
CA GLU A 216 -17.17 -14.67 5.10
C GLU A 216 -16.27 -15.62 5.87
N THR A 217 -15.18 -15.09 6.44
CA THR A 217 -14.21 -15.88 7.22
C THR A 217 -14.49 -15.91 8.71
N THR A 218 -15.32 -14.98 9.23
CA THR A 218 -15.67 -14.94 10.64
C THR A 218 -17.00 -15.59 10.92
N SER A 219 -17.11 -16.25 12.10
CA SER A 219 -18.38 -16.76 12.58
C SER A 219 -19.26 -15.66 13.15
N LYS A 220 -20.56 -15.94 13.22
CA LYS A 220 -21.52 -15.04 13.84
C LYS A 220 -21.17 -14.73 15.32
N GLU A 221 -20.69 -15.75 16.04
CA GLU A 221 -20.29 -15.67 17.45
C GLU A 221 -19.15 -14.65 17.65
N ILE A 222 -18.14 -14.68 16.78
CA ILE A 222 -17.02 -13.74 16.81
C ILE A 222 -17.52 -12.31 16.55
N ARG A 223 -18.40 -12.11 15.58
CA ARG A 223 -18.93 -10.80 15.22
C ARG A 223 -19.86 -10.21 16.28
N GLU A 224 -20.57 -11.05 16.99
CA GLU A 224 -21.49 -10.63 18.07
C GLU A 224 -20.80 -10.45 19.43
N ASP A 225 -19.51 -10.81 19.54
CA ASP A 225 -18.72 -10.55 20.73
C ASP A 225 -18.75 -9.04 21.06
N LYS A 226 -18.88 -8.73 22.35
CA LYS A 226 -18.92 -7.34 22.82
C LYS A 226 -17.65 -6.53 22.48
N ASP A 227 -16.53 -7.21 22.34
CA ASP A 227 -15.23 -6.62 22.03
C ASP A 227 -14.95 -6.54 20.52
N ALA A 228 -15.82 -7.09 19.67
CA ALA A 228 -15.65 -7.08 18.23
C ALA A 228 -15.56 -5.64 17.69
N GLY A 229 -14.46 -5.30 17.06
CA GLY A 229 -14.21 -3.98 16.49
C GLY A 229 -14.06 -2.87 17.52
N SER A 230 -13.86 -3.18 18.79
CA SER A 230 -13.71 -2.19 19.86
C SER A 230 -12.26 -1.70 19.93
N ILE A 231 -12.07 -0.40 19.73
CA ILE A 231 -10.76 0.24 19.89
C ILE A 231 -10.30 0.21 21.36
N VAL A 232 -11.24 0.28 22.30
CA VAL A 232 -10.95 0.20 23.75
C VAL A 232 -10.42 -1.20 24.09
N ALA A 233 -11.06 -2.26 23.59
CA ALA A 233 -10.59 -3.64 23.78
C ALA A 233 -9.23 -3.87 23.13
N LEU A 234 -9.00 -3.30 21.96
CA LEU A 234 -7.71 -3.40 21.27
C LEU A 234 -6.56 -2.86 22.12
N PHE A 235 -6.70 -1.64 22.66
CA PHE A 235 -5.65 -1.03 23.46
C PHE A 235 -5.57 -1.59 24.88
N ARG A 236 -6.68 -1.96 25.49
CA ARG A 236 -6.71 -2.55 26.84
C ARG A 236 -6.04 -3.94 26.86
N ASP A 237 -6.44 -4.82 25.96
CA ASP A 237 -6.08 -6.24 26.00
C ASP A 237 -4.91 -6.60 25.04
N HIS A 238 -4.72 -5.81 23.98
CA HIS A 238 -3.76 -6.07 22.91
C HIS A 238 -2.86 -4.87 22.61
N GLY A 239 -2.67 -3.97 23.57
CA GLY A 239 -1.85 -2.77 23.41
C GLY A 239 -0.40 -3.07 23.08
N LYS A 240 0.20 -4.11 23.69
CA LYS A 240 1.57 -4.53 23.39
C LYS A 240 1.72 -5.03 21.97
N ALA A 241 0.77 -5.83 21.50
CA ALA A 241 0.74 -6.31 20.12
C ALA A 241 0.60 -5.14 19.12
N PHE A 242 -0.29 -4.20 19.42
CA PHE A 242 -0.47 -2.99 18.60
C PHE A 242 0.81 -2.16 18.49
N VAL A 243 1.47 -1.89 19.60
CA VAL A 243 2.74 -1.13 19.64
C VAL A 243 3.85 -1.87 18.87
N THR A 244 3.92 -3.18 19.00
CA THR A 244 4.88 -4.01 18.24
C THR A 244 4.64 -3.90 16.74
N VAL A 245 3.40 -4.04 16.30
CA VAL A 245 3.01 -3.90 14.89
C VAL A 245 3.30 -2.49 14.38
N LEU A 246 2.95 -1.47 15.16
CA LEU A 246 3.22 -0.08 14.81
C LEU A 246 4.72 0.18 14.66
N GLY A 247 5.54 -0.37 15.57
CA GLY A 247 6.98 -0.18 15.58
C GLY A 247 7.68 -0.74 14.34
N TYR A 248 7.44 -1.99 13.96
CA TYR A 248 8.07 -2.52 12.77
C TYR A 248 7.43 -1.99 11.48
N THR A 249 6.15 -1.63 11.50
CA THR A 249 5.48 -1.02 10.34
C THR A 249 6.02 0.37 10.04
N ALA A 250 6.37 1.14 11.07
CA ALA A 250 6.98 2.46 10.89
C ALA A 250 8.27 2.38 10.05
N GLY A 251 9.19 1.50 10.42
CA GLY A 251 10.41 1.24 9.64
C GLY A 251 10.12 0.69 8.25
N GLY A 252 9.18 -0.24 8.15
CA GLY A 252 8.77 -0.83 6.88
C GLY A 252 8.18 0.17 5.91
N SER A 253 7.30 1.05 6.37
CA SER A 253 6.72 2.11 5.54
C SER A 253 7.78 3.11 5.10
N LEU A 254 8.64 3.54 6.00
CA LEU A 254 9.68 4.52 5.69
C LEU A 254 10.64 4.00 4.61
N ILE A 255 11.18 2.80 4.77
CA ILE A 255 12.12 2.23 3.80
C ILE A 255 11.43 1.92 2.45
N PHE A 256 10.19 1.47 2.49
CA PHE A 256 9.40 1.23 1.28
C PHE A 256 9.25 2.50 0.46
N TYR A 257 8.80 3.60 1.05
CA TYR A 257 8.64 4.86 0.33
C TYR A 257 9.97 5.48 -0.08
N THR A 258 11.03 5.26 0.67
CA THR A 258 12.38 5.71 0.32
C THR A 258 12.86 5.07 -0.98
N PHE A 259 12.72 3.75 -1.13
CA PHE A 259 13.23 3.03 -2.29
C PHE A 259 12.21 2.84 -3.41
N THR A 260 10.98 3.30 -3.26
CA THR A 260 9.97 3.30 -4.32
C THR A 260 9.63 4.72 -4.78
N THR A 261 8.78 5.41 -4.07
CA THR A 261 8.26 6.73 -4.49
C THR A 261 9.34 7.81 -4.51
N TYR A 262 10.13 7.91 -3.45
CA TYR A 262 11.19 8.94 -3.36
C TYR A 262 12.38 8.66 -4.28
N MET A 263 12.69 7.40 -4.52
CA MET A 263 13.90 7.01 -5.23
C MET A 263 13.99 7.59 -6.63
N GLN A 264 12.89 7.72 -7.35
CA GLN A 264 12.88 8.35 -8.67
C GLN A 264 13.37 9.80 -8.62
N LYS A 265 12.92 10.56 -7.64
CA LYS A 265 13.37 11.94 -7.42
C LYS A 265 14.82 11.98 -6.95
N TYR A 266 15.23 11.04 -6.12
CA TYR A 266 16.61 10.91 -5.66
C TYR A 266 17.58 10.70 -6.82
N LEU A 267 17.26 9.83 -7.76
CA LEU A 267 18.07 9.58 -8.93
C LEU A 267 18.23 10.82 -9.81
N VAL A 268 17.19 11.63 -9.95
CA VAL A 268 17.23 12.85 -10.75
C VAL A 268 17.93 13.98 -10.00
N ASN A 269 17.49 14.26 -8.77
CA ASN A 269 17.91 15.48 -8.04
C ASN A 269 19.23 15.32 -7.32
N THR A 270 19.55 14.14 -6.78
CA THR A 270 20.77 13.90 -6.01
C THR A 270 21.83 13.23 -6.85
N VAL A 271 21.48 12.18 -7.58
CA VAL A 271 22.44 11.43 -8.42
C VAL A 271 22.73 12.17 -9.74
N GLY A 272 21.79 12.98 -10.21
CA GLY A 272 21.94 13.76 -11.43
C GLY A 272 21.63 13.01 -12.71
N MET A 273 20.85 11.94 -12.63
CA MET A 273 20.43 11.18 -13.81
C MET A 273 19.31 11.90 -14.56
N HIS A 274 19.24 11.68 -15.86
CA HIS A 274 18.13 12.15 -16.68
C HIS A 274 16.81 11.52 -16.22
N ALA A 275 15.74 12.29 -16.20
CA ALA A 275 14.43 11.85 -15.72
C ALA A 275 13.93 10.58 -16.43
N LYS A 276 14.16 10.47 -17.73
CA LYS A 276 13.78 9.30 -18.52
C LYS A 276 14.54 8.04 -18.11
N THR A 277 15.85 8.17 -17.85
CA THR A 277 16.70 7.08 -17.34
C THR A 277 16.23 6.63 -15.96
N SER A 278 15.93 7.57 -15.07
CA SER A 278 15.37 7.30 -13.75
C SER A 278 14.06 6.51 -13.84
N SER A 279 13.16 6.91 -14.73
CA SER A 279 11.89 6.20 -14.95
C SER A 279 12.10 4.77 -15.43
N TYR A 280 13.04 4.53 -16.34
CA TYR A 280 13.36 3.18 -16.79
C TYR A 280 13.92 2.31 -15.68
N ILE A 281 14.85 2.85 -14.89
CA ILE A 281 15.44 2.13 -13.74
C ILE A 281 14.34 1.74 -12.76
N MET A 282 13.48 2.68 -12.39
CA MET A 282 12.43 2.42 -11.40
C MET A 282 11.36 1.47 -11.92
N THR A 283 10.97 1.57 -13.19
CA THR A 283 10.01 0.63 -13.79
C THR A 283 10.54 -0.80 -13.78
N GLY A 284 11.80 -0.99 -14.19
CA GLY A 284 12.44 -2.30 -14.14
C GLY A 284 12.61 -2.85 -12.73
N ALA A 285 13.05 -2.00 -11.80
CA ALA A 285 13.24 -2.39 -10.41
C ALA A 285 11.92 -2.76 -9.73
N LEU A 286 10.86 -2.00 -9.97
CA LEU A 286 9.53 -2.29 -9.43
C LEU A 286 8.93 -3.56 -10.03
N PHE A 287 9.16 -3.82 -11.31
CA PHE A 287 8.73 -5.07 -11.93
C PHE A 287 9.39 -6.28 -11.27
N LEU A 288 10.72 -6.23 -11.08
CA LEU A 288 11.43 -7.29 -10.36
C LEU A 288 10.97 -7.39 -8.90
N TYR A 289 10.73 -6.26 -8.26
CA TYR A 289 10.21 -6.22 -6.90
C TYR A 289 8.85 -6.93 -6.80
N MET A 290 7.97 -6.69 -7.73
CA MET A 290 6.69 -7.40 -7.83
C MET A 290 6.88 -8.92 -7.96
N CYS A 291 7.79 -9.34 -8.84
CA CYS A 291 8.09 -10.77 -9.06
C CYS A 291 8.76 -11.43 -7.84
N MET A 292 9.51 -10.67 -7.05
CA MET A 292 10.14 -11.17 -5.82
C MET A 292 9.15 -11.48 -4.70
N GLN A 293 7.97 -10.85 -4.69
CA GLN A 293 7.03 -11.00 -3.58
C GLN A 293 6.62 -12.46 -3.33
N PRO A 294 6.15 -13.24 -4.31
CA PRO A 294 5.82 -14.63 -4.08
C PRO A 294 7.01 -15.48 -3.60
N LEU A 295 8.21 -15.20 -4.12
CA LEU A 295 9.42 -15.93 -3.74
C LEU A 295 9.78 -15.70 -2.28
N PHE A 296 9.73 -14.46 -1.82
CA PHE A 296 9.98 -14.11 -0.41
C PHE A 296 8.85 -14.58 0.50
N GLY A 297 7.62 -14.63 0.01
CA GLY A 297 6.50 -15.24 0.72
C GLY A 297 6.70 -16.73 0.97
N MET A 298 7.14 -17.47 -0.05
CA MET A 298 7.51 -18.88 0.10
C MET A 298 8.69 -19.07 1.06
N LEU A 299 9.68 -18.19 0.99
CA LEU A 299 10.82 -18.21 1.91
C LEU A 299 10.36 -18.02 3.36
N ALA A 300 9.45 -17.08 3.60
CA ALA A 300 8.89 -16.85 4.93
C ALA A 300 8.11 -18.06 5.46
N ASP A 301 7.47 -18.83 4.58
CA ASP A 301 6.81 -20.08 4.97
C ASP A 301 7.82 -21.13 5.46
N LYS A 302 9.05 -21.11 4.94
CA LYS A 302 10.12 -22.04 5.33
C LYS A 302 10.89 -21.58 6.57
N ILE A 303 11.30 -20.31 6.61
CA ILE A 303 12.17 -19.80 7.69
C ILE A 303 11.39 -19.23 8.89
N GLY A 304 10.09 -19.00 8.72
CA GLY A 304 9.24 -18.38 9.73
C GLY A 304 9.13 -16.86 9.60
N ARG A 305 8.02 -16.30 10.11
CA ARG A 305 7.71 -14.87 10.02
C ARG A 305 8.72 -14.02 10.77
N ARG A 306 9.00 -14.43 12.02
CA ARG A 306 9.96 -13.70 12.87
C ARG A 306 11.34 -13.63 12.22
N ASN A 307 11.84 -14.72 11.68
CA ASN A 307 13.14 -14.77 11.02
C ASN A 307 13.15 -13.88 9.77
N SER A 308 12.09 -13.92 8.97
CA SER A 308 11.96 -13.03 7.81
C SER A 308 11.99 -11.56 8.21
N MET A 309 11.28 -11.17 9.27
CA MET A 309 11.28 -9.81 9.79
C MET A 309 12.65 -9.39 10.34
N LEU A 310 13.37 -10.30 11.00
CA LEU A 310 14.72 -10.02 11.50
C LEU A 310 15.73 -9.84 10.35
N TRP A 311 15.62 -10.63 9.28
CA TRP A 311 16.42 -10.41 8.07
C TRP A 311 16.13 -9.06 7.45
N PHE A 312 14.86 -8.74 7.29
CA PHE A 312 14.42 -7.44 6.77
C PHE A 312 15.05 -6.27 7.55
N ALA A 313 14.82 -6.23 8.84
CA ALA A 313 15.24 -5.13 9.69
C ALA A 313 16.77 -5.10 9.88
N GLY A 314 17.41 -6.25 10.02
CA GLY A 314 18.85 -6.37 10.16
C GLY A 314 19.61 -5.93 8.91
N LEU A 315 19.23 -6.45 7.76
CA LEU A 315 19.82 -6.05 6.48
C LEU A 315 19.52 -4.59 6.14
N GLY A 316 18.31 -4.11 6.43
CA GLY A 316 17.94 -2.72 6.25
C GLY A 316 18.78 -1.77 7.11
N THR A 317 19.03 -2.13 8.35
CA THR A 317 19.91 -1.35 9.25
C THR A 317 21.34 -1.29 8.72
N LEU A 318 21.88 -2.42 8.26
CA LEU A 318 23.27 -2.50 7.79
C LEU A 318 23.50 -1.85 6.44
N PHE A 319 22.55 -1.99 5.48
CA PHE A 319 22.80 -1.67 4.07
C PHE A 319 22.12 -0.40 3.57
N THR A 320 21.22 0.23 4.30
CA THR A 320 20.54 1.45 3.84
C THR A 320 21.53 2.59 3.56
N VAL A 321 22.38 2.93 4.51
CA VAL A 321 23.36 4.00 4.33
C VAL A 321 24.38 3.65 3.25
N PRO A 322 25.01 2.46 3.25
CA PRO A 322 25.93 2.08 2.15
C PRO A 322 25.29 2.15 0.77
N ILE A 323 24.07 1.68 0.60
CA ILE A 323 23.37 1.71 -0.70
C ILE A 323 23.11 3.16 -1.13
N LEU A 324 22.57 4.00 -0.26
CA LEU A 324 22.25 5.38 -0.60
C LEU A 324 23.51 6.21 -0.88
N LEU A 325 24.58 6.03 -0.12
CA LEU A 325 25.86 6.70 -0.36
C LEU A 325 26.51 6.23 -1.67
N THR A 326 26.45 4.95 -1.98
CA THR A 326 26.99 4.42 -3.25
C THR A 326 26.16 4.93 -4.42
N LEU A 327 24.82 4.99 -4.33
CA LEU A 327 23.96 5.55 -5.37
C LEU A 327 24.28 7.02 -5.65
N LYS A 328 24.68 7.77 -4.65
CA LYS A 328 25.02 9.19 -4.78
C LYS A 328 26.17 9.44 -5.76
N THR A 329 27.09 8.49 -5.87
CA THR A 329 28.30 8.59 -6.72
C THR A 329 28.25 7.75 -7.99
N VAL A 330 27.17 6.98 -8.18
CA VAL A 330 27.01 6.09 -9.33
C VAL A 330 26.79 6.88 -10.62
N THR A 331 27.52 6.53 -11.68
CA THR A 331 27.33 7.07 -13.02
C THR A 331 26.64 6.10 -13.97
N SER A 332 26.75 4.79 -13.70
CA SER A 332 26.16 3.73 -14.52
C SER A 332 24.67 3.52 -14.15
N PRO A 333 23.74 3.66 -15.11
CA PRO A 333 22.33 3.33 -14.87
C PRO A 333 22.11 1.89 -14.45
N PHE A 334 22.88 0.95 -14.99
CA PHE A 334 22.78 -0.47 -14.64
C PHE A 334 23.17 -0.72 -13.18
N LEU A 335 24.25 -0.11 -12.70
CA LEU A 335 24.65 -0.25 -11.30
C LEU A 335 23.61 0.36 -10.34
N ALA A 336 23.03 1.49 -10.71
CA ALA A 336 21.93 2.09 -9.94
C ALA A 336 20.72 1.13 -9.87
N PHE A 337 20.35 0.53 -11.00
CA PHE A 337 19.29 -0.47 -11.07
C PHE A 337 19.58 -1.67 -10.14
N VAL A 338 20.81 -2.19 -10.15
CA VAL A 338 21.20 -3.32 -9.29
C VAL A 338 21.12 -2.94 -7.82
N LEU A 339 21.62 -1.78 -7.43
CA LEU A 339 21.59 -1.33 -6.03
C LEU A 339 20.16 -1.12 -5.52
N ILE A 340 19.30 -0.51 -6.32
CA ILE A 340 17.89 -0.32 -5.97
C ILE A 340 17.17 -1.66 -5.88
N THR A 341 17.44 -2.57 -6.79
CA THR A 341 16.85 -3.92 -6.76
C THR A 341 17.30 -4.70 -5.52
N LEU A 342 18.55 -4.57 -5.10
CA LEU A 342 19.04 -5.17 -3.86
C LEU A 342 18.33 -4.58 -2.63
N ALA A 343 18.15 -3.26 -2.60
CA ALA A 343 17.40 -2.61 -1.52
C ALA A 343 15.94 -3.10 -1.48
N LEU A 344 15.28 -3.21 -2.62
CA LEU A 344 13.92 -3.73 -2.71
C LEU A 344 13.84 -5.22 -2.35
N ALA A 345 14.89 -6.01 -2.62
CA ALA A 345 14.97 -7.40 -2.16
C ALA A 345 14.99 -7.47 -0.62
N ILE A 346 15.73 -6.59 0.03
CA ILE A 346 15.73 -6.48 1.50
C ILE A 346 14.32 -6.15 2.01
N VAL A 347 13.67 -5.17 1.40
CA VAL A 347 12.30 -4.77 1.77
C VAL A 347 11.31 -5.92 1.54
N SER A 348 11.54 -6.78 0.57
CA SER A 348 10.67 -7.92 0.22
C SER A 348 10.54 -8.95 1.34
N PHE A 349 11.54 -9.08 2.22
CA PHE A 349 11.42 -9.93 3.42
C PHE A 349 10.22 -9.53 4.29
N TYR A 350 9.88 -8.26 4.32
CA TYR A 350 8.74 -7.73 5.05
C TYR A 350 7.49 -7.61 4.20
N THR A 351 7.57 -7.00 3.02
CA THR A 351 6.39 -6.67 2.22
C THR A 351 5.65 -7.90 1.73
N SER A 352 6.36 -9.00 1.47
CA SER A 352 5.73 -10.26 1.06
C SER A 352 4.78 -10.83 2.13
N ILE A 353 5.05 -10.58 3.40
CA ILE A 353 4.25 -11.08 4.52
C ILE A 353 3.66 -9.95 5.37
N SER A 354 3.68 -8.72 4.87
CA SER A 354 3.28 -7.52 5.62
C SER A 354 1.91 -7.67 6.30
N GLY A 355 0.90 -8.09 5.55
CA GLY A 355 -0.44 -8.29 6.11
C GLY A 355 -0.52 -9.48 7.06
N LEU A 356 0.12 -10.58 6.69
CA LEU A 356 0.09 -11.82 7.47
C LEU A 356 0.75 -11.66 8.85
N VAL A 357 1.93 -11.07 8.91
CA VAL A 357 2.65 -10.92 10.18
C VAL A 357 1.89 -10.02 11.16
N LYS A 358 1.14 -9.05 10.64
CA LYS A 358 0.26 -8.21 11.46
C LYS A 358 -1.00 -8.95 11.91
N ALA A 359 -1.65 -9.67 10.99
CA ALA A 359 -2.89 -10.40 11.28
C ALA A 359 -2.67 -11.50 12.33
N GLU A 360 -1.51 -12.14 12.31
CA GLU A 360 -1.14 -13.17 13.29
C GLU A 360 -1.00 -12.65 14.73
N MET A 361 -0.90 -11.34 14.93
CA MET A 361 -0.73 -10.71 16.24
C MET A 361 -2.04 -10.45 16.98
N PHE A 362 -3.18 -10.54 16.32
CA PHE A 362 -4.46 -10.16 16.89
C PHE A 362 -5.49 -11.31 16.83
N PRO A 363 -6.34 -11.45 17.86
CA PRO A 363 -7.46 -12.39 17.80
C PRO A 363 -8.51 -11.89 16.79
N PRO A 364 -9.40 -12.80 16.30
CA PRO A 364 -10.38 -12.47 15.26
C PRO A 364 -11.28 -11.25 15.57
N GLN A 365 -11.60 -11.00 16.84
CA GLN A 365 -12.49 -9.92 17.26
C GLN A 365 -11.94 -8.53 16.96
N VAL A 366 -10.62 -8.35 16.99
CA VAL A 366 -9.95 -7.07 16.77
C VAL A 366 -8.88 -7.13 15.69
N ARG A 367 -8.85 -8.18 14.90
CA ARG A 367 -7.80 -8.43 13.91
C ARG A 367 -7.78 -7.37 12.80
N ALA A 368 -8.90 -7.13 12.14
CA ALA A 368 -8.96 -6.14 11.07
C ALA A 368 -8.72 -4.72 11.60
N LEU A 369 -9.24 -4.40 12.76
CA LEU A 369 -9.01 -3.11 13.41
C LEU A 369 -7.53 -2.93 13.78
N GLY A 370 -6.92 -3.92 14.40
CA GLY A 370 -5.51 -3.88 14.79
C GLY A 370 -4.57 -3.73 13.61
N VAL A 371 -4.75 -4.55 12.59
CA VAL A 371 -3.96 -4.50 11.35
C VAL A 371 -4.15 -3.17 10.62
N GLY A 372 -5.39 -2.78 10.40
CA GLY A 372 -5.74 -1.60 9.61
C GLY A 372 -5.29 -0.30 10.28
N LEU A 373 -5.58 -0.14 11.56
CA LEU A 373 -5.24 1.08 12.30
C LEU A 373 -3.73 1.25 12.46
N ALA A 374 -3.01 0.19 12.84
CA ALA A 374 -1.56 0.25 13.00
C ALA A 374 -0.86 0.60 11.68
N TYR A 375 -1.25 -0.07 10.59
CA TYR A 375 -0.71 0.23 9.26
C TYR A 375 -1.03 1.65 8.82
N ALA A 376 -2.28 2.09 8.95
CA ALA A 376 -2.71 3.41 8.48
C ALA A 376 -1.98 4.53 9.23
N VAL A 377 -1.82 4.41 10.54
CA VAL A 377 -1.08 5.39 11.36
C VAL A 377 0.41 5.42 10.98
N ALA A 378 1.07 4.27 10.95
CA ALA A 378 2.47 4.18 10.59
C ALA A 378 2.73 4.68 9.17
N ASN A 379 1.89 4.30 8.23
CA ASN A 379 2.00 4.71 6.84
C ASN A 379 1.78 6.21 6.65
N ALA A 380 0.82 6.81 7.36
CA ALA A 380 0.56 8.24 7.30
C ALA A 380 1.71 9.06 7.90
N VAL A 381 2.22 8.65 9.05
CA VAL A 381 3.26 9.39 9.79
C VAL A 381 4.64 9.21 9.16
N PHE A 382 5.05 7.97 8.88
CA PHE A 382 6.41 7.66 8.43
C PHE A 382 6.51 7.47 6.92
N GLY A 383 5.51 6.87 6.29
CA GLY A 383 5.51 6.64 4.86
C GLY A 383 5.20 7.91 4.08
N GLY A 384 4.09 8.55 4.40
CA GLY A 384 3.63 9.77 3.72
C GLY A 384 4.55 10.97 3.92
N SER A 385 5.26 11.04 5.03
CA SER A 385 6.21 12.12 5.33
C SER A 385 7.63 11.87 4.82
N ALA A 386 7.95 10.67 4.35
CA ALA A 386 9.31 10.28 3.98
C ALA A 386 9.95 11.25 2.99
N GLU A 387 9.25 11.55 1.92
CA GLU A 387 9.72 12.45 0.88
C GLU A 387 9.89 13.88 1.37
N VAL A 388 8.94 14.40 2.16
CA VAL A 388 9.00 15.73 2.75
C VAL A 388 10.21 15.86 3.67
N VAL A 389 10.44 14.89 4.53
CA VAL A 389 11.60 14.86 5.43
C VAL A 389 12.90 14.82 4.63
N ALA A 390 13.00 13.95 3.63
CA ALA A 390 14.19 13.83 2.79
C ALA A 390 14.52 15.13 2.05
N LEU A 391 13.53 15.75 1.41
CA LEU A 391 13.71 16.98 0.66
C LEU A 391 13.99 18.19 1.57
N SER A 392 13.35 18.24 2.73
CA SER A 392 13.60 19.30 3.72
C SER A 392 15.03 19.25 4.25
N LEU A 393 15.53 18.06 4.58
CA LEU A 393 16.92 17.88 5.02
C LEU A 393 17.92 18.19 3.91
N LYS A 394 17.59 17.82 2.67
CA LYS A 394 18.43 18.19 1.53
C LYS A 394 18.50 19.71 1.33
N SER A 395 17.41 20.44 1.50
CA SER A 395 17.35 21.89 1.31
C SER A 395 18.26 22.67 2.30
N ILE A 396 18.49 22.10 3.47
CA ILE A 396 19.37 22.69 4.49
C ILE A 396 20.79 22.08 4.48
N GLY A 397 21.15 21.30 3.45
CA GLY A 397 22.46 20.69 3.30
C GLY A 397 22.72 19.49 4.20
N MET A 398 21.68 18.87 4.76
CA MET A 398 21.76 17.74 5.69
C MET A 398 21.17 16.44 5.10
N GLU A 399 21.35 16.21 3.79
CA GLU A 399 20.77 15.06 3.11
C GLU A 399 21.15 13.71 3.72
N ASN A 400 22.42 13.56 4.16
CA ASN A 400 22.87 12.32 4.79
C ASN A 400 22.15 12.00 6.10
N THR A 401 21.60 13.01 6.77
CA THR A 401 20.80 12.82 7.98
C THR A 401 19.56 11.99 7.71
N PHE A 402 18.97 12.12 6.53
CA PHE A 402 17.84 11.29 6.12
C PHE A 402 18.23 9.81 6.05
N TYR A 403 19.40 9.49 5.51
CA TYR A 403 19.89 8.11 5.43
C TYR A 403 20.01 7.47 6.81
N TRP A 404 20.56 8.23 7.77
CA TRP A 404 20.68 7.78 9.16
C TRP A 404 19.32 7.69 9.85
N TYR A 405 18.36 8.55 9.50
CA TYR A 405 16.99 8.47 9.99
C TYR A 405 16.33 7.17 9.55
N VAL A 406 16.45 6.80 8.28
CA VAL A 406 15.92 5.52 7.78
C VAL A 406 16.57 4.34 8.49
N THR A 407 17.90 4.36 8.65
CA THR A 407 18.64 3.32 9.38
C THR A 407 18.20 3.22 10.83
N ALA A 408 18.02 4.35 11.51
CA ALA A 408 17.55 4.37 12.89
C ALA A 408 16.16 3.74 13.03
N MET A 409 15.26 4.03 12.10
CA MET A 409 13.92 3.44 12.08
C MET A 409 13.96 1.94 11.74
N MET A 410 14.92 1.51 10.93
CA MET A 410 15.14 0.08 10.67
C MET A 410 15.68 -0.64 11.91
N ALA A 411 16.53 0.00 12.69
CA ALA A 411 16.99 -0.53 13.98
C ALA A 411 15.83 -0.65 14.98
N VAL A 412 14.93 0.34 15.01
CA VAL A 412 13.70 0.27 15.82
C VAL A 412 12.83 -0.90 15.37
N ALA A 413 12.66 -1.08 14.05
CA ALA A 413 11.93 -2.22 13.50
C ALA A 413 12.55 -3.56 13.90
N PHE A 414 13.87 -3.65 13.94
CA PHE A 414 14.59 -4.83 14.41
C PHE A 414 14.27 -5.14 15.88
N LEU A 415 14.33 -4.14 16.76
CA LEU A 415 14.02 -4.32 18.17
C LEU A 415 12.57 -4.77 18.39
N PHE A 416 11.62 -4.20 17.66
CA PHE A 416 10.22 -4.65 17.72
C PHE A 416 10.02 -6.03 17.11
N SER A 417 10.76 -6.39 16.07
CA SER A 417 10.70 -7.73 15.46
C SER A 417 11.21 -8.83 16.39
N LEU A 418 12.11 -8.51 17.31
CA LEU A 418 12.54 -9.44 18.36
C LEU A 418 11.40 -9.83 19.30
N ARG A 419 10.38 -9.01 19.44
CA ARG A 419 9.19 -9.29 20.25
C ARG A 419 8.19 -10.21 19.55
N LEU A 420 8.36 -10.48 18.26
CA LEU A 420 7.47 -11.37 17.54
C LEU A 420 7.57 -12.81 18.08
N PRO A 421 6.45 -13.49 18.25
CA PRO A 421 6.47 -14.90 18.67
C PRO A 421 7.08 -15.77 17.57
N LYS A 422 7.73 -16.85 17.95
CA LYS A 422 8.31 -17.82 17.00
C LYS A 422 7.22 -18.54 16.18
N GLN A 423 6.03 -18.63 16.73
CA GLN A 423 4.85 -19.19 16.09
C GLN A 423 3.71 -18.19 16.18
N ALA A 424 2.80 -18.20 15.19
CA ALA A 424 1.65 -17.31 15.17
C ALA A 424 0.79 -17.49 16.44
N ALA A 425 0.42 -16.37 17.07
CA ALA A 425 -0.34 -16.42 18.32
C ALA A 425 -1.79 -16.86 18.10
N TYR A 426 -2.41 -16.52 16.98
CA TYR A 426 -3.85 -16.67 16.78
C TYR A 426 -4.28 -17.44 15.52
N LEU A 427 -3.46 -17.49 14.47
CA LEU A 427 -3.84 -18.15 13.20
C LEU A 427 -3.49 -19.64 13.13
N HIS A 428 -2.92 -20.22 14.20
CA HIS A 428 -2.62 -21.66 14.23
C HIS A 428 -3.87 -22.52 14.29
N HIS A 429 -4.92 -22.01 14.90
CA HIS A 429 -6.11 -22.79 15.26
C HIS A 429 -7.31 -22.52 14.37
N ASP A 430 -7.18 -21.55 13.42
CA ASP A 430 -8.28 -21.14 12.56
C ASP A 430 -8.44 -22.08 11.36
N LEU A 431 -8.62 -23.40 11.65
CA LEU A 431 -9.18 -24.36 10.66
C LEU A 431 -9.66 -25.62 11.33
#